data_ec3a761cc9ecb64a24ac18567bfa9fc7
#
_entry.id   ec3a761cc9ecb64a24ac18567bfa9fc7
#
_cell.length_a   1.000
_cell.length_b   1.000
_cell.length_c   1.000
_cell.angle_alpha   90.00
_cell.angle_beta   90.00
_cell.angle_gamma   90.00
#
_symmetry.space_group_name_H-M   'P 1'
#
loop_
_entity.id
_entity.type
_entity.pdbx_description
1 polymer ?
#
loop_
_entity_poly.entity_id
_entity_poly.type
_entity_poly.pdbx_seq_one_letter_code
_entity_poly.pdbx_strand_id
1 'polypeptide(L)'
;MPETKTEYIEAAKKIESALYEVKKIIVGQDYILERILVGLLAEGHILLEGPPGLAKTLILKTFAETLDLKFQRVQFTPDLLPSDLIGTQIYNQKNSDFETILGPIFANLVLADEINRAPAKVQSALLEAMQEKQVTIAKKSHILDEPFVVLATQNPIESEGTYQLPEAQIDRFMFKLIISYPNSKEEVAIITRFCTEELTQIKKTVSKKELLEIHSLVTKVYVDPSIVSFIADVVSATRNPMDYKLESISNYISFGASPRASLNLTQASKALALIRGRDYVKEEDVEKLIFDVLRHRITLSYEGIMAKETVGSILTTILNKIKPRVLQVR
;
A
#
# COMPACT_ATOMS: atom_id res chain seq x y z
N MET A 1 14.60 -3.80 -29.93
CA MET A 1 13.61 -2.83 -29.41
C MET A 1 12.13 -3.24 -29.57
N PRO A 2 11.67 -4.08 -30.51
CA PRO A 2 10.28 -4.58 -30.46
C PRO A 2 10.04 -5.66 -29.39
N GLU A 3 11.06 -6.40 -28.96
CA GLU A 3 10.95 -7.47 -27.96
C GLU A 3 10.55 -6.95 -26.56
N THR A 4 11.12 -5.83 -26.14
CA THR A 4 10.82 -5.22 -24.81
C THR A 4 9.36 -4.84 -24.63
N LYS A 5 8.67 -4.34 -25.65
CA LYS A 5 7.27 -3.95 -25.55
C LYS A 5 6.34 -5.15 -25.38
N THR A 6 6.70 -6.29 -25.94
CA THR A 6 5.94 -7.54 -25.81
C THR A 6 5.97 -8.06 -24.38
N GLU A 7 7.11 -7.97 -23.67
CA GLU A 7 7.26 -8.41 -22.28
C GLU A 7 6.32 -7.65 -21.32
N TYR A 8 6.16 -6.32 -21.50
CA TYR A 8 5.22 -5.52 -20.67
C TYR A 8 3.77 -5.90 -20.91
N ILE A 9 3.40 -6.19 -22.16
CA ILE A 9 2.05 -6.64 -22.50
C ILE A 9 1.77 -8.02 -21.92
N GLU A 10 2.72 -8.94 -21.97
CA GLU A 10 2.58 -10.28 -21.37
C GLU A 10 2.50 -10.21 -19.86
N ALA A 11 3.33 -9.40 -19.22
CA ALA A 11 3.27 -9.15 -17.79
C ALA A 11 1.90 -8.58 -17.36
N ALA A 12 1.40 -7.59 -18.10
CA ALA A 12 0.08 -7.01 -17.86
C ALA A 12 -1.05 -8.06 -17.99
N LYS A 13 -1.02 -8.93 -19.00
CA LYS A 13 -2.00 -10.02 -19.17
C LYS A 13 -1.98 -11.01 -18.00
N LYS A 14 -0.79 -11.36 -17.48
CA LYS A 14 -0.66 -12.23 -16.30
C LYS A 14 -1.31 -11.57 -15.07
N ILE A 15 -1.05 -10.28 -14.85
CA ILE A 15 -1.63 -9.52 -13.74
C ILE A 15 -3.14 -9.37 -13.91
N GLU A 16 -3.62 -9.12 -15.11
CA GLU A 16 -5.07 -9.08 -15.41
C GLU A 16 -5.73 -10.42 -15.12
N SER A 17 -5.09 -11.53 -15.50
CA SER A 17 -5.58 -12.88 -15.18
C SER A 17 -5.65 -13.11 -13.66
N ALA A 18 -4.64 -12.65 -12.90
CA ALA A 18 -4.65 -12.73 -11.45
C ALA A 18 -5.80 -11.90 -10.86
N LEU A 19 -6.00 -10.68 -11.33
CA LEU A 19 -7.10 -9.83 -10.89
C LEU A 19 -8.46 -10.44 -11.21
N TYR A 20 -8.60 -11.08 -12.37
CA TYR A 20 -9.82 -11.80 -12.75
C TYR A 20 -10.14 -12.93 -11.77
N GLU A 21 -9.14 -13.73 -11.35
CA GLU A 21 -9.34 -14.78 -10.36
C GLU A 21 -9.77 -14.19 -9.00
N VAL A 22 -9.14 -13.10 -8.57
CA VAL A 22 -9.53 -12.41 -7.32
C VAL A 22 -10.98 -11.93 -7.37
N LYS A 23 -11.43 -11.38 -8.51
CA LYS A 23 -12.81 -10.88 -8.71
C LYS A 23 -13.86 -11.98 -8.73
N LYS A 24 -13.50 -13.25 -8.89
CA LYS A 24 -14.44 -14.37 -8.73
C LYS A 24 -14.91 -14.50 -7.29
N ILE A 25 -14.10 -14.13 -6.32
CA ILE A 25 -14.43 -14.20 -4.89
C ILE A 25 -14.85 -12.81 -4.38
N ILE A 26 -14.08 -11.78 -4.70
CA ILE A 26 -14.33 -10.42 -4.21
C ILE A 26 -15.30 -9.71 -5.14
N VAL A 27 -16.37 -9.20 -4.56
CA VAL A 27 -17.40 -8.42 -5.27
C VAL A 27 -17.15 -6.94 -5.03
N GLY A 28 -17.12 -6.15 -6.09
CA GLY A 28 -16.84 -4.72 -6.02
C GLY A 28 -15.41 -4.44 -5.60
N GLN A 29 -15.18 -3.30 -4.95
CA GLN A 29 -13.88 -2.88 -4.43
C GLN A 29 -12.77 -2.78 -5.48
N ASP A 30 -13.13 -2.61 -6.76
CA ASP A 30 -12.18 -2.58 -7.89
C ASP A 30 -11.01 -1.63 -7.66
N TYR A 31 -11.30 -0.47 -7.08
CA TYR A 31 -10.30 0.51 -6.70
C TYR A 31 -9.27 -0.05 -5.69
N ILE A 32 -9.75 -0.71 -4.63
CA ILE A 32 -8.89 -1.30 -3.59
C ILE A 32 -8.03 -2.42 -4.17
N LEU A 33 -8.64 -3.28 -5.00
CA LEU A 33 -7.93 -4.39 -5.66
C LEU A 33 -6.82 -3.88 -6.58
N GLU A 34 -7.07 -2.83 -7.38
CA GLU A 34 -6.05 -2.20 -8.22
C GLU A 34 -4.90 -1.63 -7.37
N ARG A 35 -5.21 -0.92 -6.26
CA ARG A 35 -4.20 -0.35 -5.38
C ARG A 35 -3.37 -1.38 -4.63
N ILE A 36 -3.98 -2.50 -4.23
CA ILE A 36 -3.23 -3.62 -3.63
C ILE A 36 -2.26 -4.21 -4.65
N LEU A 37 -2.68 -4.41 -5.90
CA LEU A 37 -1.77 -4.87 -6.97
C LEU A 37 -0.63 -3.89 -7.23
N VAL A 38 -0.93 -2.60 -7.30
CA VAL A 38 0.12 -1.57 -7.46
C VAL A 38 1.10 -1.63 -6.30
N GLY A 39 0.60 -1.73 -5.05
CA GLY A 39 1.44 -1.86 -3.86
C GLY A 39 2.30 -3.13 -3.88
N LEU A 40 1.74 -4.26 -4.29
CA LEU A 40 2.49 -5.52 -4.45
C LEU A 40 3.62 -5.43 -5.47
N LEU A 41 3.32 -4.85 -6.64
CA LEU A 41 4.29 -4.70 -7.73
C LEU A 41 5.34 -3.62 -7.46
N ALA A 42 5.02 -2.64 -6.65
CA ALA A 42 5.94 -1.58 -6.21
C ALA A 42 6.62 -1.88 -4.88
N GLU A 43 6.37 -3.05 -4.27
CA GLU A 43 6.80 -3.44 -2.90
C GLU A 43 6.48 -2.38 -1.83
N GLY A 44 5.34 -1.72 -2.01
CA GLY A 44 4.86 -0.68 -1.11
C GLY A 44 3.88 -1.20 -0.07
N HIS A 45 4.07 -0.83 1.19
CA HIS A 45 3.14 -1.17 2.26
C HIS A 45 1.88 -0.28 2.21
N ILE A 46 0.76 -0.82 2.66
CA ILE A 46 -0.55 -0.20 2.52
C ILE A 46 -1.20 -0.03 3.89
N LEU A 47 -1.70 1.17 4.17
CA LEU A 47 -2.58 1.43 5.30
C LEU A 47 -4.02 1.52 4.80
N LEU A 48 -4.88 0.66 5.31
CA LEU A 48 -6.28 0.60 4.93
C LEU A 48 -7.15 1.10 6.09
N GLU A 49 -7.85 2.19 5.87
CA GLU A 49 -8.75 2.78 6.84
C GLU A 49 -10.20 2.51 6.44
N GLY A 50 -11.00 2.03 7.39
CA GLY A 50 -12.42 1.82 7.17
C GLY A 50 -13.04 0.88 8.19
N PRO A 51 -14.38 0.80 8.20
CA PRO A 51 -15.13 0.02 9.17
C PRO A 51 -14.77 -1.47 9.13
N PRO A 52 -15.08 -2.23 10.20
CA PRO A 52 -14.91 -3.67 10.24
C PRO A 52 -15.89 -4.37 9.28
N GLY A 53 -15.65 -5.65 8.99
CA GLY A 53 -16.56 -6.47 8.19
C GLY A 53 -16.46 -6.31 6.68
N LEU A 54 -15.46 -5.58 6.15
CA LEU A 54 -15.29 -5.33 4.71
C LEU A 54 -14.36 -6.33 4.02
N ALA A 55 -14.36 -7.58 4.43
CA ALA A 55 -13.64 -8.69 3.81
C ALA A 55 -12.11 -8.47 3.59
N LYS A 56 -11.46 -7.59 4.37
CA LYS A 56 -10.04 -7.25 4.23
C LYS A 56 -9.14 -8.50 4.25
N THR A 57 -9.41 -9.41 5.18
CA THR A 57 -8.70 -10.70 5.28
C THR A 57 -8.93 -11.58 4.05
N LEU A 58 -10.17 -11.63 3.57
CA LEU A 58 -10.52 -12.44 2.40
C LEU A 58 -9.81 -11.91 1.13
N ILE A 59 -9.76 -10.58 0.94
CA ILE A 59 -9.05 -9.95 -0.18
C ILE A 59 -7.59 -10.38 -0.21
N LEU A 60 -6.85 -10.22 0.90
CA LEU A 60 -5.43 -10.55 0.93
C LEU A 60 -5.16 -12.06 0.82
N LYS A 61 -6.00 -12.87 1.46
CA LYS A 61 -5.90 -14.34 1.33
C LYS A 61 -6.09 -14.76 -0.12
N THR A 62 -7.08 -14.19 -0.81
CA THR A 62 -7.35 -14.46 -2.21
C THR A 62 -6.18 -14.05 -3.11
N PHE A 63 -5.59 -12.86 -2.89
CA PHE A 63 -4.37 -12.46 -3.61
C PHE A 63 -3.21 -13.43 -3.36
N ALA A 64 -2.98 -13.82 -2.11
CA ALA A 64 -1.91 -14.75 -1.77
C ALA A 64 -2.07 -16.10 -2.47
N GLU A 65 -3.27 -16.65 -2.48
CA GLU A 65 -3.57 -17.92 -3.17
C GLU A 65 -3.39 -17.80 -4.69
N THR A 66 -3.84 -16.68 -5.29
CA THR A 66 -3.74 -16.42 -6.73
C THR A 66 -2.29 -16.21 -7.20
N LEU A 67 -1.46 -15.59 -6.36
CA LEU A 67 -0.07 -15.21 -6.64
C LEU A 67 0.97 -16.18 -6.05
N ASP A 68 0.54 -17.32 -5.51
CA ASP A 68 1.40 -18.31 -4.85
C ASP A 68 2.32 -17.72 -3.76
N LEU A 69 1.74 -16.89 -2.90
CA LEU A 69 2.42 -16.18 -1.82
C LEU A 69 2.01 -16.72 -0.46
N LYS A 70 2.92 -16.69 0.51
CA LYS A 70 2.63 -17.01 1.91
C LYS A 70 1.88 -15.83 2.53
N PHE A 71 0.70 -16.10 3.11
CA PHE A 71 -0.11 -15.12 3.81
C PHE A 71 -0.14 -15.40 5.32
N GLN A 72 -0.05 -14.34 6.13
CA GLN A 72 -0.28 -14.38 7.55
C GLN A 72 -1.14 -13.19 8.00
N ARG A 73 -2.05 -13.45 8.94
CA ARG A 73 -2.83 -12.43 9.63
C ARG A 73 -2.36 -12.33 11.08
N VAL A 74 -2.11 -11.11 11.52
CA VAL A 74 -1.79 -10.79 12.91
C VAL A 74 -2.83 -9.81 13.40
N GLN A 75 -3.61 -10.22 14.41
CA GLN A 75 -4.53 -9.33 15.11
C GLN A 75 -3.75 -8.53 16.14
N PHE A 76 -3.75 -7.22 16.03
CA PHE A 76 -3.09 -6.34 16.98
C PHE A 76 -4.00 -6.12 18.19
N THR A 77 -3.47 -6.41 19.39
CA THR A 77 -4.18 -6.32 20.67
C THR A 77 -3.30 -5.61 21.70
N PRO A 78 -3.88 -5.05 22.78
CA PRO A 78 -3.10 -4.33 23.79
C PRO A 78 -2.04 -5.17 24.52
N ASP A 79 -2.20 -6.48 24.54
CA ASP A 79 -1.31 -7.43 25.20
C ASP A 79 -0.26 -8.05 24.25
N LEU A 80 -0.31 -7.75 22.94
CA LEU A 80 0.64 -8.25 21.96
C LEU A 80 2.07 -7.78 22.28
N LEU A 81 3.03 -8.70 22.19
CA LEU A 81 4.45 -8.42 22.37
C LEU A 81 5.19 -8.40 21.02
N PRO A 82 6.30 -7.67 20.89
CA PRO A 82 7.14 -7.72 19.70
C PRO A 82 7.59 -9.14 19.33
N SER A 83 7.87 -9.98 20.33
CA SER A 83 8.24 -11.39 20.13
C SER A 83 7.13 -12.23 19.47
N ASP A 84 5.86 -11.88 19.69
CA ASP A 84 4.73 -12.60 19.07
C ASP A 84 4.66 -12.30 17.57
N LEU A 85 5.18 -11.16 17.14
CA LEU A 85 5.24 -10.74 15.75
C LEU A 85 6.50 -11.25 15.04
N ILE A 86 7.68 -11.00 15.62
CA ILE A 86 8.96 -11.31 14.99
C ILE A 86 9.49 -12.70 15.30
N GLY A 87 9.04 -13.30 16.41
CA GLY A 87 9.55 -14.58 16.90
C GLY A 87 10.49 -14.44 18.08
N THR A 88 10.90 -15.58 18.61
CA THR A 88 11.74 -15.66 19.83
C THR A 88 12.69 -16.84 19.77
N GLN A 89 13.63 -16.89 20.71
CA GLN A 89 14.44 -18.07 20.98
C GLN A 89 13.90 -18.82 22.19
N ILE A 90 13.78 -20.12 22.07
CA ILE A 90 13.44 -21.04 23.16
C ILE A 90 14.57 -22.00 23.40
N TYR A 91 14.81 -22.36 24.65
CA TYR A 91 15.77 -23.38 24.99
C TYR A 91 15.18 -24.77 24.79
N ASN A 92 15.76 -25.52 23.86
CA ASN A 92 15.36 -26.91 23.62
C ASN A 92 16.17 -27.87 24.55
N GLN A 93 15.52 -28.37 25.59
CA GLN A 93 16.17 -29.28 26.57
C GLN A 93 16.70 -30.56 25.95
N LYS A 94 16.08 -31.07 24.86
CA LYS A 94 16.50 -32.34 24.24
C LYS A 94 17.85 -32.19 23.54
N ASN A 95 18.07 -31.03 22.90
CA ASN A 95 19.29 -30.76 22.14
C ASN A 95 20.30 -29.94 22.94
N SER A 96 19.93 -29.48 24.15
CA SER A 96 20.72 -28.58 25.00
C SER A 96 21.16 -27.32 24.26
N ASP A 97 20.31 -26.78 23.36
CA ASP A 97 20.60 -25.64 22.50
C ASP A 97 19.39 -24.71 22.37
N PHE A 98 19.64 -23.49 21.90
CA PHE A 98 18.60 -22.51 21.62
C PHE A 98 18.06 -22.68 20.18
N GLU A 99 16.76 -22.85 20.08
CA GLU A 99 16.04 -22.92 18.82
C GLU A 99 15.29 -21.60 18.55
N THR A 100 15.43 -21.06 17.33
CA THR A 100 14.71 -19.86 16.93
C THR A 100 13.36 -20.23 16.34
N ILE A 101 12.28 -19.74 16.96
CA ILE A 101 10.93 -19.83 16.40
C ILE A 101 10.63 -18.52 15.71
N LEU A 102 10.43 -18.61 14.38
CA LEU A 102 10.08 -17.46 13.54
C LEU A 102 8.62 -17.04 13.76
N GLY A 103 8.39 -15.75 13.90
CA GLY A 103 7.05 -15.19 14.06
C GLY A 103 6.24 -15.08 12.75
N PRO A 104 4.98 -14.65 12.84
CA PRO A 104 4.09 -14.54 11.68
C PRO A 104 4.53 -13.50 10.65
N ILE A 105 5.46 -12.60 10.97
CA ILE A 105 6.01 -11.62 10.02
C ILE A 105 6.80 -12.30 8.88
N PHE A 106 7.23 -13.55 9.04
CA PHE A 106 7.92 -14.32 8.01
C PHE A 106 6.94 -14.88 6.97
N ALA A 107 6.27 -13.97 6.28
CA ALA A 107 5.36 -14.24 5.17
C ALA A 107 5.54 -13.17 4.09
N ASN A 108 5.03 -13.43 2.89
CA ASN A 108 5.10 -12.48 1.78
C ASN A 108 4.04 -11.37 1.90
N LEU A 109 2.83 -11.76 2.33
CA LEU A 109 1.72 -10.85 2.61
C LEU A 109 1.34 -10.94 4.08
N VAL A 110 1.47 -9.84 4.78
CA VAL A 110 1.11 -9.74 6.21
C VAL A 110 -0.06 -8.79 6.36
N LEU A 111 -1.17 -9.27 6.91
CA LEU A 111 -2.26 -8.43 7.36
C LEU A 111 -2.04 -8.08 8.83
N ALA A 112 -1.66 -6.85 9.11
CA ALA A 112 -1.59 -6.27 10.46
C ALA A 112 -2.96 -5.66 10.79
N ASP A 113 -3.84 -6.47 11.37
CA ASP A 113 -5.24 -6.07 11.60
C ASP A 113 -5.36 -5.25 12.88
N GLU A 114 -5.99 -4.06 12.79
CA GLU A 114 -6.17 -3.09 13.87
C GLU A 114 -4.84 -2.63 14.51
N ILE A 115 -3.88 -2.21 13.68
CA ILE A 115 -2.50 -1.85 14.12
C ILE A 115 -2.48 -0.83 15.26
N ASN A 116 -3.48 0.05 15.35
CA ASN A 116 -3.60 1.08 16.39
C ASN A 116 -4.05 0.52 17.74
N ARG A 117 -4.37 -0.77 17.88
CA ARG A 117 -4.72 -1.38 19.18
C ARG A 117 -3.50 -1.89 19.96
N ALA A 118 -2.38 -2.14 19.29
CA ALA A 118 -1.18 -2.63 19.97
C ALA A 118 -0.29 -1.48 20.49
N PRO A 119 0.49 -1.73 21.56
CA PRO A 119 1.42 -0.75 22.09
C PRO A 119 2.46 -0.29 21.06
N ALA A 120 2.98 0.93 21.25
CA ALA A 120 3.94 1.55 20.34
C ALA A 120 5.20 0.69 20.06
N LYS A 121 5.60 -0.18 21.01
CA LYS A 121 6.76 -1.09 20.84
C LYS A 121 6.49 -2.13 19.74
N VAL A 122 5.26 -2.67 19.65
CA VAL A 122 4.87 -3.65 18.64
C VAL A 122 4.74 -2.97 17.27
N GLN A 123 4.10 -1.80 17.25
CA GLN A 123 4.00 -0.99 16.04
C GLN A 123 5.41 -0.67 15.48
N SER A 124 6.34 -0.26 16.34
CA SER A 124 7.72 0.03 15.95
C SER A 124 8.44 -1.18 15.38
N ALA A 125 8.25 -2.37 15.97
CA ALA A 125 8.85 -3.61 15.45
C ALA A 125 8.35 -3.96 14.05
N LEU A 126 7.03 -3.80 13.79
CA LEU A 126 6.48 -3.98 12.44
C LEU A 126 7.06 -2.97 11.45
N LEU A 127 7.08 -1.70 11.83
CA LEU A 127 7.54 -0.61 10.97
C LEU A 127 9.05 -0.66 10.69
N GLU A 128 9.84 -1.18 11.61
CA GLU A 128 11.26 -1.48 11.39
C GLU A 128 11.42 -2.60 10.36
N ALA A 129 10.70 -3.71 10.54
CA ALA A 129 10.71 -4.82 9.60
C ALA A 129 10.26 -4.41 8.18
N MET A 130 9.28 -3.51 8.07
CA MET A 130 8.83 -2.94 6.79
C MET A 130 9.94 -2.16 6.09
N GLN A 131 10.75 -1.41 6.85
CA GLN A 131 11.79 -0.57 6.29
C GLN A 131 13.06 -1.34 5.97
N GLU A 132 13.50 -2.19 6.90
CA GLU A 132 14.79 -2.88 6.80
C GLU A 132 14.71 -4.22 6.06
N LYS A 133 13.49 -4.72 5.77
CA LYS A 133 13.22 -6.05 5.20
C LYS A 133 13.94 -7.19 5.93
N GLN A 134 14.25 -6.97 7.19
CA GLN A 134 14.85 -7.94 8.10
C GLN A 134 14.40 -7.69 9.54
N VAL A 135 14.52 -8.70 10.37
CA VAL A 135 14.29 -8.63 11.82
C VAL A 135 15.42 -9.26 12.59
N THR A 136 15.72 -8.74 13.77
CA THR A 136 16.75 -9.31 14.66
C THR A 136 16.08 -10.06 15.79
N ILE A 137 16.32 -11.39 15.87
CA ILE A 137 15.86 -12.25 16.95
C ILE A 137 17.08 -12.63 17.81
N ALA A 138 17.07 -12.23 19.07
CA ALA A 138 18.23 -12.29 19.97
C ALA A 138 19.43 -11.56 19.37
N LYS A 139 20.42 -12.26 18.81
CA LYS A 139 21.65 -11.66 18.24
C LYS A 139 21.80 -11.93 16.74
N LYS A 140 20.81 -12.54 16.11
CA LYS A 140 20.87 -12.95 14.70
C LYS A 140 19.84 -12.18 13.89
N SER A 141 20.26 -11.56 12.78
CA SER A 141 19.37 -10.96 11.80
C SER A 141 18.85 -12.01 10.84
N HIS A 142 17.55 -11.93 10.55
CA HIS A 142 16.83 -12.80 9.64
C HIS A 142 16.20 -11.94 8.56
N ILE A 143 16.55 -12.19 7.30
CA ILE A 143 16.01 -11.48 6.14
C ILE A 143 14.59 -11.98 5.89
N LEU A 144 13.69 -11.07 5.57
CA LEU A 144 12.32 -11.40 5.17
C LEU A 144 12.29 -11.79 3.68
N ASP A 145 11.44 -12.74 3.37
CA ASP A 145 11.36 -13.34 2.04
C ASP A 145 10.58 -12.43 1.06
N GLU A 146 11.18 -12.05 -0.04
CA GLU A 146 10.56 -11.16 -1.05
C GLU A 146 9.54 -11.88 -1.95
N PRO A 147 8.48 -11.19 -2.41
CA PRO A 147 8.08 -9.85 -2.00
C PRO A 147 7.59 -9.82 -0.55
N PHE A 148 7.86 -8.75 0.19
CA PHE A 148 7.35 -8.55 1.54
C PHE A 148 6.47 -7.30 1.58
N VAL A 149 5.18 -7.49 1.72
CA VAL A 149 4.20 -6.39 1.77
C VAL A 149 3.28 -6.53 2.99
N VAL A 150 3.20 -5.46 3.74
CA VAL A 150 2.30 -5.32 4.88
C VAL A 150 1.08 -4.51 4.45
N LEU A 151 -0.10 -5.04 4.71
CA LEU A 151 -1.34 -4.29 4.70
C LEU A 151 -1.79 -4.14 6.15
N ALA A 152 -1.68 -2.91 6.67
CA ALA A 152 -2.16 -2.58 8.01
C ALA A 152 -3.57 -2.03 7.94
N THR A 153 -4.42 -2.35 8.92
CA THR A 153 -5.76 -1.78 9.01
C THR A 153 -5.90 -0.87 10.23
N GLN A 154 -6.69 0.17 10.08
CA GLN A 154 -7.14 1.03 11.18
C GLN A 154 -8.64 1.18 11.12
N ASN A 155 -9.27 1.16 12.30
CA ASN A 155 -10.67 1.52 12.45
C ASN A 155 -10.77 2.96 12.95
N PRO A 156 -11.27 3.91 12.15
CA PRO A 156 -11.35 5.31 12.56
C PRO A 156 -12.42 5.59 13.61
N ILE A 157 -13.37 4.66 13.82
CA ILE A 157 -14.51 4.86 14.71
C ILE A 157 -14.14 4.50 16.17
N GLU A 158 -13.22 3.57 16.35
CA GLU A 158 -12.78 3.14 17.68
C GLU A 158 -11.64 4.02 18.18
N SER A 159 -11.95 4.89 19.17
CA SER A 159 -10.95 5.75 19.81
C SER A 159 -10.51 5.24 21.19
N GLU A 160 -11.34 4.46 21.88
CA GLU A 160 -11.00 3.92 23.20
C GLU A 160 -9.99 2.78 23.09
N GLY A 161 -8.95 2.84 23.93
CA GLY A 161 -7.90 1.81 23.98
C GLY A 161 -7.01 1.76 22.73
N THR A 162 -6.93 2.84 21.94
CA THR A 162 -6.08 2.90 20.76
C THR A 162 -4.83 3.75 20.96
N TYR A 163 -3.73 3.31 20.33
CA TYR A 163 -2.45 4.02 20.26
C TYR A 163 -2.30 4.56 18.84
N GLN A 164 -2.50 5.85 18.66
CA GLN A 164 -2.36 6.46 17.35
C GLN A 164 -0.93 6.34 16.81
N LEU A 165 -0.81 6.01 15.52
CA LEU A 165 0.48 6.00 14.86
C LEU A 165 0.95 7.45 14.65
N PRO A 166 2.18 7.80 15.08
CA PRO A 166 2.77 9.09 14.76
C PRO A 166 2.89 9.30 13.24
N GLU A 167 2.81 10.56 12.79
CA GLU A 167 2.91 10.92 11.37
C GLU A 167 4.16 10.35 10.68
N ALA A 168 5.32 10.38 11.35
CA ALA A 168 6.57 9.82 10.84
C ALA A 168 6.51 8.29 10.62
N GLN A 169 5.62 7.60 11.33
CA GLN A 169 5.39 6.17 11.16
C GLN A 169 4.41 5.90 10.02
N ILE A 170 3.36 6.71 9.91
CA ILE A 170 2.37 6.61 8.82
C ILE A 170 3.04 6.92 7.47
N ASP A 171 4.03 7.81 7.40
CA ASP A 171 4.78 8.13 6.18
C ASP A 171 5.53 6.93 5.55
N ARG A 172 5.71 5.83 6.30
CA ARG A 172 6.32 4.59 5.79
C ARG A 172 5.39 3.79 4.88
N PHE A 173 4.09 3.99 4.99
CA PHE A 173 3.13 3.36 4.08
C PHE A 173 3.13 4.07 2.73
N MET A 174 3.17 3.31 1.65
CA MET A 174 3.06 3.86 0.29
C MET A 174 1.69 4.48 0.06
N PHE A 175 0.64 3.78 0.45
CA PHE A 175 -0.74 4.20 0.31
C PHE A 175 -1.47 4.28 1.65
N LYS A 176 -2.34 5.27 1.77
CA LYS A 176 -3.47 5.24 2.71
C LYS A 176 -4.75 5.16 1.90
N LEU A 177 -5.42 4.01 1.94
CA LEU A 177 -6.65 3.74 1.21
C LEU A 177 -7.84 3.83 2.16
N ILE A 178 -8.93 4.41 1.68
CA ILE A 178 -10.18 4.46 2.41
C ILE A 178 -11.14 3.45 1.78
N ILE A 179 -11.58 2.49 2.58
CA ILE A 179 -12.56 1.51 2.17
C ILE A 179 -13.93 1.88 2.75
N SER A 180 -14.96 1.85 1.91
CA SER A 180 -16.34 2.11 2.28
C SER A 180 -17.19 0.85 2.16
N TYR A 181 -18.39 0.90 2.72
CA TYR A 181 -19.36 -0.17 2.53
C TYR A 181 -19.71 -0.35 1.06
N PRO A 182 -19.99 -1.58 0.62
CA PRO A 182 -20.49 -1.85 -0.70
C PRO A 182 -21.84 -1.14 -0.92
N ASN A 183 -22.13 -0.84 -2.17
CA ASN A 183 -23.45 -0.34 -2.52
C ASN A 183 -24.49 -1.49 -2.55
N SER A 184 -25.79 -1.16 -2.57
CA SER A 184 -26.86 -2.16 -2.50
C SER A 184 -26.78 -3.24 -3.61
N LYS A 185 -26.30 -2.90 -4.80
CA LYS A 185 -26.14 -3.88 -5.90
C LYS A 185 -25.00 -4.85 -5.61
N GLU A 186 -23.91 -4.34 -5.08
CA GLU A 186 -22.77 -5.15 -4.65
C GLU A 186 -23.14 -6.05 -3.47
N GLU A 187 -23.94 -5.56 -2.51
CA GLU A 187 -24.46 -6.39 -1.40
C GLU A 187 -25.32 -7.55 -1.90
N VAL A 188 -26.22 -7.30 -2.84
CA VAL A 188 -27.01 -8.37 -3.48
C VAL A 188 -26.11 -9.40 -4.13
N ALA A 189 -25.08 -8.97 -4.87
CA ALA A 189 -24.12 -9.88 -5.49
C ALA A 189 -23.28 -10.67 -4.46
N ILE A 190 -22.93 -10.05 -3.32
CA ILE A 190 -22.26 -10.73 -2.21
C ILE A 190 -23.18 -11.81 -1.62
N ILE A 191 -24.42 -11.49 -1.30
CA ILE A 191 -25.39 -12.45 -0.76
C ILE A 191 -25.59 -13.62 -1.73
N THR A 192 -25.81 -13.34 -3.01
CA THR A 192 -25.97 -14.38 -4.03
C THR A 192 -24.77 -15.30 -4.06
N ARG A 193 -23.54 -14.73 -4.12
CA ARG A 193 -22.31 -15.51 -4.24
C ARG A 193 -22.00 -16.37 -3.01
N PHE A 194 -22.22 -15.84 -1.81
CA PHE A 194 -21.83 -16.54 -0.57
C PHE A 194 -22.94 -17.36 0.07
N CYS A 195 -24.22 -17.08 -0.24
CA CYS A 195 -25.34 -17.79 0.35
C CYS A 195 -26.04 -18.76 -0.57
N THR A 196 -25.88 -18.61 -1.91
CA THR A 196 -26.65 -19.41 -2.87
C THR A 196 -25.78 -20.16 -3.89
N GLU A 197 -24.53 -19.78 -4.07
CA GLU A 197 -23.60 -20.40 -5.01
C GLU A 197 -22.52 -21.22 -4.28
N GLU A 198 -22.03 -22.29 -4.92
CA GLU A 198 -20.80 -22.96 -4.45
C GLU A 198 -19.62 -22.03 -4.65
N LEU A 199 -18.79 -21.90 -3.62
CA LEU A 199 -17.58 -21.05 -3.69
C LEU A 199 -16.64 -21.56 -4.79
N THR A 200 -16.38 -20.71 -5.76
CA THR A 200 -15.48 -21.01 -6.87
C THR A 200 -14.06 -21.20 -6.36
N GLN A 201 -13.42 -22.30 -6.73
CA GLN A 201 -12.00 -22.50 -6.41
C GLN A 201 -11.13 -21.51 -7.16
N ILE A 202 -10.21 -20.89 -6.43
CA ILE A 202 -9.21 -19.96 -6.97
C ILE A 202 -8.11 -20.75 -7.66
N LYS A 203 -7.68 -20.28 -8.81
CA LYS A 203 -6.53 -20.84 -9.52
C LYS A 203 -5.31 -19.97 -9.29
N LYS A 204 -4.18 -20.60 -9.03
CA LYS A 204 -2.88 -19.92 -9.10
C LYS A 204 -2.62 -19.51 -10.55
N THR A 205 -2.42 -18.23 -10.79
CA THR A 205 -2.21 -17.67 -12.14
C THR A 205 -0.83 -17.12 -12.33
N VAL A 206 -0.19 -16.66 -11.26
CA VAL A 206 1.17 -16.12 -11.28
C VAL A 206 1.95 -16.77 -10.14
N SER A 207 3.08 -17.37 -10.44
CA SER A 207 3.99 -17.88 -9.42
C SER A 207 4.77 -16.75 -8.77
N LYS A 208 5.27 -16.98 -7.54
CA LYS A 208 6.15 -16.04 -6.85
C LYS A 208 7.34 -15.60 -7.72
N LYS A 209 7.96 -16.54 -8.46
CA LYS A 209 9.09 -16.25 -9.36
C LYS A 209 8.67 -15.28 -10.47
N GLU A 210 7.55 -15.54 -11.14
CA GLU A 210 7.03 -14.65 -12.18
C GLU A 210 6.67 -13.27 -11.62
N LEU A 211 6.14 -13.19 -10.40
CA LEU A 211 5.85 -11.91 -9.75
C LEU A 211 7.13 -11.08 -9.53
N LEU A 212 8.22 -11.70 -9.11
CA LEU A 212 9.53 -11.04 -8.96
C LEU A 212 10.11 -10.60 -10.32
N GLU A 213 9.92 -11.38 -11.38
CA GLU A 213 10.28 -11.01 -12.75
C GLU A 213 9.47 -9.77 -13.19
N ILE A 214 8.15 -9.76 -12.94
CA ILE A 214 7.29 -8.61 -13.22
C ILE A 214 7.73 -7.38 -12.40
N HIS A 215 8.05 -7.55 -11.11
CA HIS A 215 8.61 -6.47 -10.30
C HIS A 215 9.89 -5.89 -10.93
N SER A 216 10.78 -6.73 -11.43
CA SER A 216 11.99 -6.26 -12.13
C SER A 216 11.68 -5.44 -13.38
N LEU A 217 10.58 -5.74 -14.09
CA LEU A 217 10.11 -4.93 -15.22
C LEU A 217 9.55 -3.58 -14.76
N VAL A 218 8.84 -3.53 -13.60
CA VAL A 218 8.37 -2.25 -13.04
C VAL A 218 9.51 -1.29 -12.80
N THR A 219 10.65 -1.75 -12.29
CA THR A 219 11.82 -0.88 -12.05
C THR A 219 12.35 -0.25 -13.33
N LYS A 220 12.20 -0.92 -14.48
CA LYS A 220 12.68 -0.48 -15.81
C LYS A 220 11.67 0.41 -16.57
N VAL A 221 10.43 0.57 -16.06
CA VAL A 221 9.45 1.46 -16.70
C VAL A 221 10.00 2.86 -16.77
N TYR A 222 9.95 3.45 -17.96
CA TYR A 222 10.48 4.79 -18.22
C TYR A 222 9.57 5.87 -17.60
N VAL A 223 10.19 6.88 -17.01
CA VAL A 223 9.52 8.08 -16.52
C VAL A 223 10.15 9.29 -17.18
N ASP A 224 9.35 10.03 -17.91
CA ASP A 224 9.81 11.25 -18.59
C ASP A 224 10.24 12.31 -17.56
N PRO A 225 11.32 13.06 -17.78
CA PRO A 225 11.75 14.14 -16.88
C PRO A 225 10.66 15.18 -16.58
N SER A 226 9.73 15.43 -17.49
CA SER A 226 8.58 16.31 -17.24
C SER A 226 7.63 15.74 -16.18
N ILE A 227 7.41 14.44 -16.19
CA ILE A 227 6.61 13.71 -15.18
C ILE A 227 7.34 13.73 -13.83
N VAL A 228 8.67 13.51 -13.83
CA VAL A 228 9.48 13.59 -12.60
C VAL A 228 9.39 14.99 -11.99
N SER A 229 9.50 16.04 -12.82
CA SER A 229 9.34 17.43 -12.37
C SER A 229 7.92 17.69 -11.85
N PHE A 230 6.88 17.19 -12.53
CA PHE A 230 5.50 17.32 -12.09
C PHE A 230 5.27 16.69 -10.70
N ILE A 231 5.77 15.46 -10.49
CA ILE A 231 5.70 14.78 -9.18
C ILE A 231 6.40 15.62 -8.10
N ALA A 232 7.60 16.12 -8.39
CA ALA A 232 8.38 16.92 -7.46
C ALA A 232 7.67 18.25 -7.13
N ASP A 233 7.11 18.93 -8.13
CA ASP A 233 6.38 20.18 -7.97
C ASP A 233 5.11 19.99 -7.13
N VAL A 234 4.32 18.94 -7.39
CA VAL A 234 3.12 18.62 -6.58
C VAL A 234 3.48 18.36 -5.12
N VAL A 235 4.51 17.55 -4.86
CA VAL A 235 4.94 17.25 -3.49
C VAL A 235 5.53 18.51 -2.81
N SER A 236 6.34 19.30 -3.52
CA SER A 236 6.91 20.55 -3.00
C SER A 236 5.84 21.59 -2.68
N ALA A 237 4.79 21.70 -3.49
CA ALA A 237 3.67 22.60 -3.26
C ALA A 237 2.90 22.31 -1.97
N THR A 238 2.95 21.08 -1.46
CA THR A 238 2.37 20.75 -0.15
C THR A 238 3.17 21.36 1.01
N ARG A 239 4.46 21.65 0.82
CA ARG A 239 5.37 22.25 1.82
C ARG A 239 5.48 23.76 1.68
N ASN A 240 5.57 24.22 0.44
CA ASN A 240 5.82 25.62 0.10
C ASN A 240 4.75 26.11 -0.90
N PRO A 241 3.47 26.23 -0.51
CA PRO A 241 2.40 26.64 -1.43
C PRO A 241 2.63 28.00 -2.09
N MET A 242 3.28 28.92 -1.37
CA MET A 242 3.55 30.28 -1.87
C MET A 242 4.44 30.30 -3.12
N ASP A 243 5.42 29.37 -3.21
CA ASP A 243 6.32 29.27 -4.36
C ASP A 243 5.57 28.88 -5.65
N TYR A 244 4.39 28.29 -5.49
CA TYR A 244 3.51 27.83 -6.57
C TYR A 244 2.27 28.71 -6.79
N LYS A 245 2.24 29.92 -6.18
CA LYS A 245 1.11 30.86 -6.24
C LYS A 245 -0.19 30.22 -5.76
N LEU A 246 -0.12 29.55 -4.62
CA LEU A 246 -1.21 28.86 -3.95
C LEU A 246 -1.49 29.52 -2.59
N GLU A 247 -1.61 30.86 -2.60
CA GLU A 247 -1.82 31.67 -1.40
C GLU A 247 -3.09 31.24 -0.64
N SER A 248 -4.12 30.81 -1.38
CA SER A 248 -5.43 30.42 -0.82
C SER A 248 -5.35 29.24 0.15
N ILE A 249 -4.34 28.38 0.03
CA ILE A 249 -4.18 27.18 0.87
C ILE A 249 -2.94 27.25 1.78
N SER A 250 -2.13 28.30 1.68
CA SER A 250 -0.84 28.38 2.39
C SER A 250 -0.99 28.30 3.90
N ASN A 251 -2.03 28.91 4.46
CA ASN A 251 -2.31 28.92 5.89
C ASN A 251 -3.02 27.65 6.38
N TYR A 252 -3.48 26.79 5.46
CA TYR A 252 -4.25 25.58 5.81
C TYR A 252 -3.39 24.34 6.02
N ILE A 253 -2.11 24.40 5.65
CA ILE A 253 -1.18 23.27 5.77
C ILE A 253 -0.19 23.55 6.91
N SER A 254 -0.18 22.67 7.92
CA SER A 254 0.80 22.71 9.00
C SER A 254 2.07 21.95 8.61
N PHE A 255 1.92 20.76 8.04
CA PHE A 255 3.03 19.94 7.53
C PHE A 255 2.68 19.37 6.16
N GLY A 256 3.59 19.53 5.21
CA GLY A 256 3.49 18.95 3.88
C GLY A 256 4.24 17.62 3.75
N ALA A 257 4.07 16.96 2.62
CA ALA A 257 4.59 15.64 2.35
C ALA A 257 6.13 15.59 2.25
N SER A 258 6.74 14.54 2.78
CA SER A 258 8.19 14.30 2.73
C SER A 258 8.66 13.89 1.31
N PRO A 259 9.98 13.91 1.00
CA PRO A 259 10.51 13.38 -0.27
C PRO A 259 10.18 11.91 -0.51
N ARG A 260 9.87 11.12 0.54
CA ARG A 260 9.39 9.75 0.41
C ARG A 260 8.10 9.67 -0.41
N ALA A 261 7.25 10.69 -0.34
CA ALA A 261 6.05 10.79 -1.17
C ALA A 261 6.37 10.81 -2.67
N SER A 262 7.39 11.58 -3.09
CA SER A 262 7.82 11.63 -4.50
C SER A 262 8.33 10.27 -4.98
N LEU A 263 9.11 9.57 -4.15
CA LEU A 263 9.62 8.23 -4.47
C LEU A 263 8.45 7.23 -4.60
N ASN A 264 7.54 7.20 -3.63
CA ASN A 264 6.39 6.32 -3.63
C ASN A 264 5.46 6.59 -4.81
N LEU A 265 5.21 7.86 -5.14
CA LEU A 265 4.37 8.24 -6.26
C LEU A 265 4.98 7.81 -7.59
N THR A 266 6.30 7.95 -7.73
CA THR A 266 7.04 7.48 -8.93
C THR A 266 6.97 5.96 -9.07
N GLN A 267 7.25 5.21 -8.00
CA GLN A 267 7.24 3.74 -8.03
C GLN A 267 5.83 3.20 -8.29
N ALA A 268 4.82 3.75 -7.62
CA ALA A 268 3.43 3.39 -7.81
C ALA A 268 2.94 3.69 -9.24
N SER A 269 3.36 4.82 -9.83
CA SER A 269 3.02 5.19 -11.21
C SER A 269 3.66 4.24 -12.23
N LYS A 270 4.88 3.78 -12.00
CA LYS A 270 5.54 2.75 -12.81
C LYS A 270 4.76 1.43 -12.76
N ALA A 271 4.39 0.98 -11.56
CA ALA A 271 3.60 -0.25 -11.39
C ALA A 271 2.23 -0.14 -12.09
N LEU A 272 1.55 1.00 -11.97
CA LEU A 272 0.27 1.23 -12.63
C LEU A 272 0.41 1.28 -14.17
N ALA A 273 1.49 1.87 -14.69
CA ALA A 273 1.78 1.86 -16.12
C ALA A 273 1.98 0.43 -16.66
N LEU A 274 2.73 -0.42 -15.93
CA LEU A 274 2.93 -1.83 -16.29
C LEU A 274 1.62 -2.61 -16.27
N ILE A 275 0.78 -2.46 -15.23
CA ILE A 275 -0.55 -3.09 -15.16
C ILE A 275 -1.39 -2.76 -16.40
N ARG A 276 -1.18 -1.59 -16.98
CA ARG A 276 -1.82 -1.13 -18.22
C ARG A 276 -1.07 -1.50 -19.50
N GLY A 277 -0.09 -2.41 -19.42
CA GLY A 277 0.69 -2.91 -20.56
C GLY A 277 1.62 -1.88 -21.18
N ARG A 278 2.09 -0.88 -20.40
CA ARG A 278 2.96 0.18 -20.90
C ARG A 278 4.34 0.12 -20.24
N ASP A 279 5.36 0.46 -21.02
CA ASP A 279 6.76 0.60 -20.62
C ASP A 279 7.14 2.03 -20.22
N TYR A 280 6.16 2.94 -20.15
CA TYR A 280 6.32 4.33 -19.74
C TYR A 280 5.14 4.84 -18.92
N VAL A 281 5.41 5.78 -18.01
CA VAL A 281 4.42 6.46 -17.17
C VAL A 281 3.76 7.60 -17.93
N LYS A 282 2.45 7.75 -17.75
CA LYS A 282 1.68 8.93 -18.18
C LYS A 282 1.31 9.81 -16.99
N GLU A 283 0.99 11.07 -17.27
CA GLU A 283 0.45 12.01 -16.28
C GLU A 283 -0.76 11.45 -15.53
N GLU A 284 -1.70 10.85 -16.26
CA GLU A 284 -2.91 10.23 -15.72
C GLU A 284 -2.63 9.15 -14.67
N ASP A 285 -1.48 8.45 -14.75
CA ASP A 285 -1.10 7.43 -13.76
C ASP A 285 -0.72 8.08 -12.44
N VAL A 286 -0.01 9.21 -12.52
CA VAL A 286 0.36 10.01 -11.34
C VAL A 286 -0.89 10.61 -10.69
N GLU A 287 -1.75 11.28 -11.47
CA GLU A 287 -2.97 11.92 -10.98
C GLU A 287 -3.89 10.93 -10.23
N LYS A 288 -4.03 9.71 -10.75
CA LYS A 288 -4.85 8.66 -10.13
C LYS A 288 -4.33 8.18 -8.77
N LEU A 289 -3.04 8.36 -8.48
CA LEU A 289 -2.39 7.87 -7.28
C LEU A 289 -2.13 8.95 -6.23
N ILE A 290 -2.18 10.22 -6.61
CA ILE A 290 -1.80 11.36 -5.76
C ILE A 290 -2.55 11.34 -4.43
N PHE A 291 -3.87 11.16 -4.45
CA PHE A 291 -4.67 11.16 -3.22
C PHE A 291 -4.27 10.03 -2.28
N ASP A 292 -4.00 8.84 -2.81
CA ASP A 292 -3.69 7.66 -2.02
C ASP A 292 -2.28 7.73 -1.41
N VAL A 293 -1.36 8.37 -2.13
CA VAL A 293 0.02 8.57 -1.68
C VAL A 293 0.13 9.77 -0.73
N LEU A 294 -0.63 10.85 -0.94
CA LEU A 294 -0.41 12.11 -0.22
C LEU A 294 -1.37 12.36 0.95
N ARG A 295 -2.58 11.73 0.98
CA ARG A 295 -3.59 12.07 1.99
C ARG A 295 -3.16 11.89 3.43
N HIS A 296 -2.23 11.00 3.71
CA HIS A 296 -1.71 10.71 5.06
C HIS A 296 -0.39 11.42 5.36
N ARG A 297 0.06 12.26 4.47
CA ARG A 297 1.34 12.99 4.55
C ARG A 297 1.18 14.50 4.68
N ILE A 298 -0.06 14.96 4.65
CA ILE A 298 -0.41 16.37 4.78
C ILE A 298 -1.23 16.53 6.05
N THR A 299 -0.74 17.40 6.94
CA THR A 299 -1.43 17.76 8.18
C THR A 299 -2.01 19.15 8.06
N LEU A 300 -3.30 19.29 8.32
CA LEU A 300 -3.98 20.58 8.31
C LEU A 300 -3.56 21.43 9.51
N SER A 301 -3.51 22.73 9.29
CA SER A 301 -3.38 23.70 10.37
C SER A 301 -4.71 23.87 11.12
N TYR A 302 -4.66 24.60 12.24
CA TYR A 302 -5.88 24.95 12.98
C TYR A 302 -6.83 25.78 12.11
N GLU A 303 -6.29 26.73 11.34
CA GLU A 303 -7.05 27.55 10.40
C GLU A 303 -7.72 26.72 9.30
N GLY A 304 -7.01 25.72 8.78
CA GLY A 304 -7.56 24.79 7.78
C GLY A 304 -8.75 23.99 8.32
N ILE A 305 -8.62 23.48 9.57
CA ILE A 305 -9.71 22.75 10.24
C ILE A 305 -10.91 23.64 10.49
N MET A 306 -10.69 24.88 10.95
CA MET A 306 -11.76 25.86 11.20
C MET A 306 -12.44 26.31 9.90
N ALA A 307 -11.70 26.37 8.80
CA ALA A 307 -12.24 26.66 7.47
C ALA A 307 -12.98 25.44 6.85
N LYS A 308 -13.04 24.29 7.56
CA LYS A 308 -13.61 23.01 7.08
C LYS A 308 -12.96 22.49 5.81
N GLU A 309 -11.70 22.84 5.62
CA GLU A 309 -10.92 22.27 4.52
C GLU A 309 -10.59 20.79 4.78
N THR A 310 -10.37 20.08 3.71
CA THR A 310 -9.93 18.67 3.74
C THR A 310 -8.60 18.52 2.99
N VAL A 311 -7.83 17.50 3.31
CA VAL A 311 -6.63 17.20 2.52
C VAL A 311 -6.99 16.97 1.05
N GLY A 312 -8.18 16.42 0.77
CA GLY A 312 -8.70 16.24 -0.59
C GLY A 312 -8.91 17.56 -1.34
N SER A 313 -9.52 18.58 -0.70
CA SER A 313 -9.72 19.90 -1.32
C SER A 313 -8.38 20.60 -1.60
N ILE A 314 -7.43 20.49 -0.67
CA ILE A 314 -6.07 21.03 -0.84
C ILE A 314 -5.36 20.38 -2.03
N LEU A 315 -5.36 19.05 -2.11
CA LEU A 315 -4.74 18.32 -3.22
C LEU A 315 -5.41 18.66 -4.56
N THR A 316 -6.73 18.80 -4.58
CA THR A 316 -7.46 19.24 -5.78
C THR A 316 -7.03 20.64 -6.23
N THR A 317 -6.86 21.57 -5.29
CA THR A 317 -6.38 22.93 -5.57
C THR A 317 -4.96 22.92 -6.13
N ILE A 318 -4.07 22.09 -5.56
CA ILE A 318 -2.69 21.92 -6.06
C ILE A 318 -2.71 21.38 -7.50
N LEU A 319 -3.47 20.30 -7.76
CA LEU A 319 -3.54 19.67 -9.08
C LEU A 319 -4.15 20.59 -10.16
N ASN A 320 -5.12 21.40 -9.81
CA ASN A 320 -5.68 22.38 -10.75
C ASN A 320 -4.66 23.45 -11.18
N LYS A 321 -3.66 23.73 -10.33
CA LYS A 321 -2.64 24.76 -10.57
C LYS A 321 -1.38 24.19 -11.22
N ILE A 322 -0.92 23.02 -10.78
CA ILE A 322 0.34 22.41 -11.22
C ILE A 322 0.01 21.38 -12.30
N LYS A 323 0.51 21.64 -13.51
CA LYS A 323 0.42 20.71 -14.64
C LYS A 323 1.83 20.36 -15.13
N PRO A 324 2.02 19.21 -15.77
CA PRO A 324 3.31 18.87 -16.34
C PRO A 324 3.76 19.95 -17.31
N ARG A 325 5.01 20.29 -17.21
CA ARG A 325 5.64 21.22 -18.18
C ARG A 325 5.86 20.44 -19.46
N VAL A 326 5.16 20.81 -20.53
CA VAL A 326 5.50 20.34 -21.87
C VAL A 326 6.91 20.84 -22.17
N LEU A 327 7.91 19.93 -22.05
CA LEU A 327 9.26 20.25 -22.52
C LEU A 327 9.17 20.42 -24.03
N GLN A 328 9.24 21.66 -24.50
CA GLN A 328 9.51 21.92 -25.91
C GLN A 328 10.90 21.34 -26.18
N VAL A 329 10.92 20.19 -26.85
CA VAL A 329 12.15 19.64 -27.41
C VAL A 329 12.70 20.69 -28.37
N ARG A 330 13.82 21.33 -28.02
CA ARG A 330 14.62 22.18 -28.88
C ARG A 330 15.51 21.32 -29.79
#